data_4e0e09f2d6dfc311fa25f4eb10bb0290
#
_entry.id   4e0e09f2d6dfc311fa25f4eb10bb0290
#
_cell.length_a   1.000
_cell.length_b   1.000
_cell.length_c   1.000
_cell.angle_alpha   90.00
_cell.angle_beta   90.00
_cell.angle_gamma   90.00
#
_symmetry.space_group_name_H-M   'P 1'
#
loop_
_entity.id
_entity.type
_entity.pdbx_description
1 polymer ?
#
loop_
_entity_poly.entity_id
_entity_poly.type
_entity_poly.pdbx_seq_one_letter_code
_entity_poly.pdbx_strand_id
1 'polypeptide(L)'
;MIIDAHNHPDWHGHDLARFLDNMKSYGIDKTWLLSWESPVDEYAPHYNYVSLSDAWGPIPFSRCLGYKERAPDKFVLGYAPDPRRPDAIDRLQAAIEIHGVQLYGELKLRMTYDNPDALRVFRFCGERRLPVTVHIDYEFDTGVKYPRPNWWYGGGIEAFERAVRACPGTTFVGHAPGFWAHISGDDQFDKVAYPKGKVLPGGKAVTMFRQCPNLYADLSAGSGLGALRRDPEFAKYFCLEFQDRLLYARDCFDNRHQEFLNSLGLPSEVLAKIYSQNATKLVAPQDR
;
A
#
# COMPACT_ATOMS: atom_id res chain seq x y z
N MET A 1 3.09 -20.36 -3.39
CA MET A 1 2.10 -19.30 -3.66
C MET A 1 2.73 -17.95 -3.42
N ILE A 2 2.53 -17.00 -4.34
CA ILE A 2 2.99 -15.61 -4.19
C ILE A 2 1.78 -14.68 -4.40
N ILE A 3 1.54 -13.78 -3.46
CA ILE A 3 0.51 -12.76 -3.51
C ILE A 3 1.17 -11.39 -3.60
N ASP A 4 0.90 -10.66 -4.66
CA ASP A 4 1.27 -9.25 -4.81
C ASP A 4 0.22 -8.40 -4.08
N ALA A 5 0.53 -7.92 -2.88
CA ALA A 5 -0.43 -7.24 -2.02
C ALA A 5 -0.67 -5.76 -2.39
N HIS A 6 -0.13 -5.29 -3.53
CA HIS A 6 -0.34 -3.92 -3.99
C HIS A 6 -0.09 -3.79 -5.50
N ASN A 7 -1.14 -3.60 -6.26
CA ASN A 7 -1.04 -3.18 -7.65
C ASN A 7 -2.36 -2.56 -8.13
N HIS A 8 -2.35 -2.00 -9.33
CA HIS A 8 -3.46 -1.25 -9.90
C HIS A 8 -3.79 -1.72 -11.32
N PRO A 9 -5.07 -1.67 -11.73
CA PRO A 9 -5.44 -1.91 -13.12
C PRO A 9 -4.90 -0.80 -14.03
N ASP A 10 -4.57 -1.14 -15.27
CA ASP A 10 -4.04 -0.25 -16.31
C ASP A 10 -2.72 0.48 -15.91
N TRP A 11 -2.09 0.07 -14.80
CA TRP A 11 -0.92 0.72 -14.23
C TRP A 11 0.30 0.54 -15.15
N HIS A 12 1.08 1.59 -15.36
CA HIS A 12 2.24 1.58 -16.25
C HIS A 12 1.96 0.98 -17.64
N GLY A 13 0.76 1.20 -18.17
CA GLY A 13 0.37 0.71 -19.50
C GLY A 13 0.09 -0.79 -19.59
N HIS A 14 -0.10 -1.45 -18.47
CA HIS A 14 -0.49 -2.86 -18.42
C HIS A 14 -2.01 -2.99 -18.38
N ASP A 15 -2.62 -3.26 -19.52
CA ASP A 15 -3.99 -3.72 -19.60
C ASP A 15 -4.14 -5.12 -18.95
N LEU A 16 -5.35 -5.63 -18.84
CA LEU A 16 -5.59 -6.93 -18.19
C LEU A 16 -4.78 -8.07 -18.80
N ALA A 17 -4.63 -8.12 -20.12
CA ALA A 17 -3.89 -9.19 -20.78
C ALA A 17 -2.41 -9.17 -20.39
N ARG A 18 -1.77 -8.00 -20.50
CA ARG A 18 -0.37 -7.80 -20.08
C ARG A 18 -0.19 -8.01 -18.57
N PHE A 19 -1.17 -7.65 -17.77
CA PHE A 19 -1.13 -7.87 -16.32
C PHE A 19 -1.11 -9.36 -16.01
N LEU A 20 -2.00 -10.16 -16.61
CA LEU A 20 -2.07 -11.61 -16.42
C LEU A 20 -0.82 -12.33 -16.96
N ASP A 21 -0.30 -11.91 -18.10
CA ASP A 21 0.96 -12.44 -18.65
C ASP A 21 2.14 -12.13 -17.73
N ASN A 22 2.18 -10.94 -17.15
CA ASN A 22 3.19 -10.55 -16.17
C ASN A 22 3.09 -11.38 -14.88
N MET A 23 1.88 -11.57 -14.35
CA MET A 23 1.67 -12.46 -13.19
C MET A 23 2.20 -13.86 -13.47
N LYS A 24 1.87 -14.42 -14.63
CA LYS A 24 2.35 -15.74 -15.04
C LYS A 24 3.87 -15.80 -15.16
N SER A 25 4.48 -14.78 -15.76
CA SER A 25 5.94 -14.72 -15.97
C SER A 25 6.74 -14.71 -14.67
N TYR A 26 6.19 -14.11 -13.61
CA TYR A 26 6.85 -13.98 -12.31
C TYR A 26 6.26 -14.88 -11.22
N GLY A 27 5.39 -15.81 -11.59
CA GLY A 27 4.81 -16.77 -10.65
C GLY A 27 3.90 -16.14 -9.60
N ILE A 28 3.23 -15.01 -9.94
CA ILE A 28 2.27 -14.36 -9.06
C ILE A 28 0.94 -15.08 -9.17
N ASP A 29 0.46 -15.63 -8.07
CA ASP A 29 -0.80 -16.39 -8.03
C ASP A 29 -2.02 -15.48 -7.93
N LYS A 30 -1.93 -14.45 -7.06
CA LYS A 30 -2.98 -13.46 -6.81
C LYS A 30 -2.42 -12.06 -6.64
N THR A 31 -3.24 -11.05 -6.91
CA THR A 31 -2.91 -9.65 -6.67
C THR A 31 -4.03 -8.94 -5.94
N TRP A 32 -3.70 -8.13 -4.92
CA TRP A 32 -4.60 -7.13 -4.37
C TRP A 32 -4.67 -5.98 -5.35
N LEU A 33 -5.84 -5.77 -5.89
CA LEU A 33 -6.10 -4.76 -6.90
C LEU A 33 -6.77 -3.55 -6.25
N LEU A 34 -6.00 -2.48 -6.10
CA LEU A 34 -6.38 -1.31 -5.32
C LEU A 34 -6.94 -0.21 -6.22
N SER A 35 -8.04 0.40 -5.80
CA SER A 35 -8.48 1.66 -6.38
C SER A 35 -7.71 2.82 -5.77
N TRP A 36 -7.59 3.90 -6.50
CA TRP A 36 -7.13 5.19 -6.01
C TRP A 36 -8.05 6.26 -6.60
N GLU A 37 -9.03 6.68 -5.80
CA GLU A 37 -9.99 7.71 -6.17
C GLU A 37 -9.70 8.97 -5.36
N SER A 38 -9.38 10.05 -6.05
CA SER A 38 -9.13 11.35 -5.45
C SER A 38 -9.63 12.47 -6.38
N PRO A 39 -9.94 13.65 -5.83
CA PRO A 39 -10.27 14.81 -6.66
C PRO A 39 -9.18 15.13 -7.68
N VAL A 40 -9.58 15.62 -8.84
CA VAL A 40 -8.67 15.90 -9.97
C VAL A 40 -7.54 16.88 -9.63
N ASP A 41 -7.73 17.69 -8.62
CA ASP A 41 -6.74 18.64 -8.13
C ASP A 41 -5.81 18.06 -7.05
N GLU A 42 -5.98 16.80 -6.68
CA GLU A 42 -5.15 16.11 -5.69
C GLU A 42 -4.15 15.11 -6.28
N TYR A 43 -4.07 14.96 -7.59
CA TYR A 43 -3.06 14.14 -8.24
C TYR A 43 -2.45 14.81 -9.47
N ALA A 44 -1.24 14.37 -9.85
CA ALA A 44 -0.56 14.95 -11.00
C ALA A 44 -1.15 14.39 -12.32
N PRO A 45 -1.31 15.24 -13.36
CA PRO A 45 -1.91 14.83 -14.63
C PRO A 45 -1.26 13.64 -15.32
N HIS A 46 0.04 13.41 -15.08
CA HIS A 46 0.74 12.29 -15.71
C HIS A 46 0.25 10.90 -15.24
N TYR A 47 -0.44 10.80 -14.11
CA TYR A 47 -1.05 9.52 -13.69
C TYR A 47 -2.13 9.04 -14.65
N ASN A 48 -2.81 9.94 -15.35
CA ASN A 48 -3.76 9.57 -16.39
C ASN A 48 -3.10 8.79 -17.54
N TYR A 49 -1.84 9.08 -17.86
CA TYR A 49 -1.11 8.38 -18.90
C TYR A 49 -0.66 6.98 -18.49
N VAL A 50 -0.43 6.75 -17.21
CA VAL A 50 0.02 5.44 -16.72
C VAL A 50 -1.13 4.53 -16.34
N SER A 51 -2.28 5.09 -15.95
CA SER A 51 -3.47 4.32 -15.51
C SER A 51 -4.50 4.09 -16.60
N LEU A 52 -4.41 4.76 -17.75
CA LEU A 52 -5.39 4.72 -18.85
C LEU A 52 -6.84 4.99 -18.39
N SER A 53 -7.00 5.71 -17.29
CA SER A 53 -8.30 6.02 -16.69
C SER A 53 -8.60 7.50 -16.77
N ASP A 54 -9.83 7.82 -17.14
CA ASP A 54 -10.34 9.18 -17.31
C ASP A 54 -11.55 9.51 -16.42
N ALA A 55 -11.97 8.57 -15.60
CA ALA A 55 -13.18 8.73 -14.78
C ALA A 55 -12.88 9.42 -13.44
N TRP A 56 -12.99 8.70 -12.34
CA TRP A 56 -12.82 9.24 -10.99
C TRP A 56 -11.42 8.94 -10.46
N GLY A 57 -10.60 9.98 -10.32
CA GLY A 57 -9.24 9.81 -9.86
C GLY A 57 -8.38 9.01 -10.84
N PRO A 58 -7.14 8.69 -10.52
CA PRO A 58 -6.29 7.96 -11.45
C PRO A 58 -6.75 6.51 -11.67
N ILE A 59 -7.33 5.87 -10.63
CA ILE A 59 -7.69 4.44 -10.66
C ILE A 59 -9.07 4.24 -10.02
N PRO A 60 -10.16 4.41 -10.79
CA PRO A 60 -11.49 4.24 -10.26
C PRO A 60 -11.81 2.78 -9.95
N PHE A 61 -12.62 2.55 -8.93
CA PHE A 61 -13.03 1.20 -8.52
C PHE A 61 -13.64 0.37 -9.65
N SER A 62 -14.36 0.99 -10.58
CA SER A 62 -14.92 0.30 -11.75
C SER A 62 -13.86 -0.42 -12.59
N ARG A 63 -12.62 0.09 -12.64
CA ARG A 63 -11.52 -0.60 -13.35
C ARG A 63 -11.07 -1.84 -12.58
N CYS A 64 -10.95 -1.75 -11.27
CA CYS A 64 -10.64 -2.90 -10.41
C CYS A 64 -11.71 -4.00 -10.57
N LEU A 65 -12.98 -3.60 -10.54
CA LEU A 65 -14.11 -4.50 -10.72
C LEU A 65 -14.08 -5.20 -12.07
N GLY A 66 -13.87 -4.47 -13.17
CA GLY A 66 -13.78 -5.05 -14.50
C GLY A 66 -12.63 -6.07 -14.68
N TYR A 67 -11.53 -5.90 -13.98
CA TYR A 67 -10.45 -6.90 -13.92
C TYR A 67 -10.88 -8.14 -13.13
N LYS A 68 -11.50 -7.94 -11.96
CA LYS A 68 -11.99 -9.03 -11.10
C LYS A 68 -13.04 -9.88 -11.78
N GLU A 69 -13.99 -9.27 -12.47
CA GLU A 69 -15.04 -9.97 -13.22
C GLU A 69 -14.48 -10.87 -14.33
N ARG A 70 -13.43 -10.40 -15.02
CA ARG A 70 -12.80 -11.13 -16.12
C ARG A 70 -11.78 -12.18 -15.69
N ALA A 71 -11.22 -12.05 -14.48
CA ALA A 71 -10.26 -12.99 -13.91
C ALA A 71 -10.49 -13.15 -12.38
N PRO A 72 -11.62 -13.77 -11.98
CA PRO A 72 -12.10 -13.76 -10.59
C PRO A 72 -11.14 -14.42 -9.60
N ASP A 73 -10.37 -15.41 -10.01
CA ASP A 73 -9.43 -16.12 -9.14
C ASP A 73 -8.09 -15.42 -8.98
N LYS A 74 -7.82 -14.38 -9.78
CA LYS A 74 -6.53 -13.68 -9.81
C LYS A 74 -6.48 -12.46 -8.91
N PHE A 75 -7.61 -11.85 -8.62
CA PHE A 75 -7.65 -10.56 -7.94
C PHE A 75 -8.45 -10.57 -6.64
N VAL A 76 -7.93 -9.88 -5.65
CA VAL A 76 -8.63 -9.48 -4.41
C VAL A 76 -8.95 -8.00 -4.56
N LEU A 77 -10.21 -7.61 -4.35
CA LEU A 77 -10.64 -6.22 -4.56
C LEU A 77 -10.37 -5.33 -3.36
N GLY A 78 -9.72 -4.19 -3.62
CA GLY A 78 -9.61 -3.05 -2.73
C GLY A 78 -10.42 -1.86 -3.25
N TYR A 79 -11.07 -1.15 -2.34
CA TYR A 79 -11.79 0.08 -2.62
C TYR A 79 -11.58 1.10 -1.50
N ALA A 80 -11.22 2.32 -1.87
CA ALA A 80 -11.01 3.42 -0.94
C ALA A 80 -11.86 4.64 -1.34
N PRO A 81 -13.17 4.67 -1.02
CA PRO A 81 -13.94 5.90 -1.17
C PRO A 81 -13.37 7.00 -0.27
N ASP A 82 -13.38 8.24 -0.77
CA ASP A 82 -12.86 9.39 -0.03
C ASP A 82 -13.58 9.54 1.33
N PRO A 83 -12.87 9.46 2.47
CA PRO A 83 -13.46 9.53 3.80
C PRO A 83 -14.21 10.83 4.10
N ARG A 84 -13.84 11.92 3.41
CA ARG A 84 -14.47 13.26 3.58
C ARG A 84 -15.90 13.29 3.04
N ARG A 85 -16.28 12.30 2.25
CA ARG A 85 -17.65 12.18 1.74
C ARG A 85 -18.59 11.68 2.84
N PRO A 86 -19.78 12.26 2.98
CA PRO A 86 -20.79 11.78 3.94
C PRO A 86 -21.19 10.32 3.70
N ASP A 87 -21.23 9.89 2.44
CA ASP A 87 -21.64 8.56 1.98
C ASP A 87 -20.47 7.54 1.86
N ALA A 88 -19.26 7.86 2.38
CA ALA A 88 -18.10 7.01 2.22
C ALA A 88 -18.29 5.59 2.79
N ILE A 89 -18.88 5.49 3.99
CA ILE A 89 -19.16 4.18 4.63
C ILE A 89 -20.23 3.42 3.85
N ASP A 90 -21.31 4.08 3.43
CA ASP A 90 -22.39 3.43 2.68
C ASP A 90 -21.87 2.87 1.34
N ARG A 91 -20.99 3.62 0.65
CA ARG A 91 -20.31 3.14 -0.56
C ARG A 91 -19.42 1.94 -0.30
N LEU A 92 -18.63 1.99 0.77
CA LEU A 92 -17.74 0.89 1.13
C LEU A 92 -18.56 -0.35 1.52
N GLN A 93 -19.62 -0.19 2.32
CA GLN A 93 -20.52 -1.26 2.70
C GLN A 93 -21.18 -1.91 1.47
N ALA A 94 -21.70 -1.09 0.54
CA ALA A 94 -22.28 -1.59 -0.70
C ALA A 94 -21.24 -2.36 -1.55
N ALA A 95 -20.01 -1.86 -1.63
CA ALA A 95 -18.94 -2.52 -2.36
C ALA A 95 -18.55 -3.89 -1.74
N ILE A 96 -18.58 -3.99 -0.41
CA ILE A 96 -18.38 -5.26 0.30
C ILE A 96 -19.50 -6.25 -0.02
N GLU A 97 -20.75 -5.82 0.09
CA GLU A 97 -21.92 -6.70 -0.05
C GLU A 97 -22.16 -7.13 -1.50
N ILE A 98 -22.00 -6.22 -2.46
CA ILE A 98 -22.31 -6.47 -3.86
C ILE A 98 -21.12 -7.08 -4.60
N HIS A 99 -19.90 -6.59 -4.32
CA HIS A 99 -18.72 -6.93 -5.14
C HIS A 99 -17.66 -7.72 -4.37
N GLY A 100 -17.85 -7.97 -3.08
CA GLY A 100 -16.92 -8.74 -2.28
C GLY A 100 -15.58 -8.03 -2.06
N VAL A 101 -15.59 -6.71 -1.83
CA VAL A 101 -14.40 -5.95 -1.44
C VAL A 101 -13.85 -6.48 -0.12
N GLN A 102 -12.55 -6.73 -0.04
CA GLN A 102 -11.88 -7.36 1.09
C GLN A 102 -10.84 -6.47 1.77
N LEU A 103 -10.57 -5.29 1.23
CA LEU A 103 -9.67 -4.30 1.83
C LEU A 103 -10.04 -2.87 1.44
N TYR A 104 -9.66 -1.93 2.28
CA TYR A 104 -9.76 -0.50 2.01
C TYR A 104 -8.41 0.03 1.52
N GLY A 105 -8.31 0.42 0.26
CA GLY A 105 -7.04 0.89 -0.33
C GLY A 105 -7.11 1.04 -1.85
N GLU A 106 -6.21 1.85 -2.36
CA GLU A 106 -5.18 2.65 -1.71
C GLU A 106 -5.77 3.99 -1.28
N LEU A 107 -5.67 4.34 0.00
CA LEU A 107 -6.02 5.68 0.44
C LEU A 107 -4.85 6.63 0.19
N LYS A 108 -5.04 7.53 -0.77
CA LYS A 108 -4.04 8.50 -1.21
C LYS A 108 -4.71 9.85 -1.46
N LEU A 109 -4.84 10.63 -0.39
CA LEU A 109 -5.55 11.89 -0.37
C LEU A 109 -4.75 12.99 0.35
N ARG A 110 -4.98 14.23 -0.03
CA ARG A 110 -4.46 15.43 0.64
C ARG A 110 -5.29 15.75 1.88
N MET A 111 -5.21 14.85 2.85
CA MET A 111 -5.80 14.99 4.18
C MET A 111 -4.90 14.33 5.22
N THR A 112 -4.97 14.75 6.47
CA THR A 112 -4.26 14.04 7.54
C THR A 112 -5.04 12.78 7.93
N TYR A 113 -4.35 11.66 8.16
CA TYR A 113 -5.03 10.39 8.44
C TYR A 113 -5.55 10.27 9.88
N ASP A 114 -5.19 11.16 10.77
CA ASP A 114 -5.81 11.34 12.09
C ASP A 114 -7.04 12.27 12.09
N ASN A 115 -7.48 12.72 10.92
CA ASN A 115 -8.70 13.50 10.76
C ASN A 115 -9.94 12.69 11.19
N PRO A 116 -10.94 13.29 11.84
CA PRO A 116 -12.16 12.59 12.27
C PRO A 116 -12.86 11.79 11.17
N ASP A 117 -12.91 12.29 9.94
CA ASP A 117 -13.52 11.58 8.81
C ASP A 117 -12.75 10.31 8.46
N ALA A 118 -11.41 10.36 8.42
CA ALA A 118 -10.59 9.19 8.21
C ALA A 118 -10.76 8.18 9.35
N LEU A 119 -10.68 8.62 10.61
CA LEU A 119 -10.86 7.75 11.77
C LEU A 119 -12.22 7.06 11.81
N ARG A 120 -13.29 7.73 11.35
CA ARG A 120 -14.63 7.15 11.22
C ARG A 120 -14.63 5.97 10.27
N VAL A 121 -14.02 6.12 9.08
CA VAL A 121 -13.90 5.04 8.09
C VAL A 121 -12.96 3.94 8.57
N PHE A 122 -11.84 4.28 9.21
CA PHE A 122 -10.90 3.29 9.73
C PHE A 122 -11.52 2.40 10.81
N ARG A 123 -12.33 2.96 11.73
CA ARG A 123 -13.05 2.16 12.73
C ARG A 123 -14.03 1.20 12.06
N PHE A 124 -14.80 1.69 11.08
CA PHE A 124 -15.68 0.82 10.28
C PHE A 124 -14.88 -0.32 9.60
N CYS A 125 -13.70 -0.03 9.03
CA CYS A 125 -12.83 -1.06 8.47
C CYS A 125 -12.41 -2.09 9.54
N GLY A 126 -12.08 -1.64 10.76
CA GLY A 126 -11.76 -2.53 11.88
C GLY A 126 -12.92 -3.46 12.27
N GLU A 127 -14.13 -2.92 12.37
CA GLU A 127 -15.35 -3.68 12.65
C GLU A 127 -15.64 -4.74 11.58
N ARG A 128 -15.29 -4.44 10.33
CA ARG A 128 -15.42 -5.34 9.17
C ARG A 128 -14.17 -6.18 8.89
N ARG A 129 -13.13 -6.05 9.70
CA ARG A 129 -11.82 -6.71 9.52
C ARG A 129 -11.19 -6.47 8.13
N LEU A 130 -11.43 -5.29 7.57
CA LEU A 130 -10.81 -4.86 6.33
C LEU A 130 -9.43 -4.27 6.64
N PRO A 131 -8.33 -4.77 6.08
CA PRO A 131 -7.05 -4.09 6.17
C PRO A 131 -7.11 -2.77 5.39
N VAL A 132 -6.41 -1.76 5.90
CA VAL A 132 -6.39 -0.39 5.37
C VAL A 132 -5.00 -0.10 4.81
N THR A 133 -4.85 0.01 3.49
CA THR A 133 -3.60 0.42 2.85
C THR A 133 -3.58 1.93 2.67
N VAL A 134 -2.56 2.59 3.25
CA VAL A 134 -2.41 4.05 3.22
C VAL A 134 -1.13 4.47 2.53
N HIS A 135 -1.22 5.50 1.70
CA HIS A 135 -0.10 6.15 1.04
C HIS A 135 0.29 7.42 1.79
N ILE A 136 1.57 7.55 2.11
CA ILE A 136 2.12 8.74 2.78
C ILE A 136 3.19 9.36 1.88
N ASP A 137 3.02 10.62 1.53
CA ASP A 137 4.03 11.44 0.85
C ASP A 137 4.24 12.76 1.58
N TYR A 138 5.50 13.16 1.66
CA TYR A 138 5.90 14.51 2.06
C TYR A 138 6.02 15.41 0.83
N GLU A 139 6.02 16.70 1.07
CA GLU A 139 6.41 17.69 0.08
C GLU A 139 7.90 17.54 -0.22
N PHE A 140 8.22 16.88 -1.31
CA PHE A 140 9.59 16.84 -1.80
C PHE A 140 9.76 17.88 -2.89
N ASP A 141 10.87 18.59 -2.88
CA ASP A 141 11.32 19.33 -4.04
C ASP A 141 11.75 18.33 -5.12
N THR A 142 10.78 17.93 -5.92
CA THR A 142 11.02 17.00 -7.02
C THR A 142 11.64 17.69 -8.24
N GLY A 143 12.00 18.96 -8.08
CA GLY A 143 12.72 19.71 -9.08
C GLY A 143 12.06 19.79 -10.41
N VAL A 144 10.70 19.93 -10.52
CA VAL A 144 10.14 20.34 -11.82
C VAL A 144 8.93 19.55 -12.37
N LYS A 145 8.65 18.35 -11.94
CA LYS A 145 7.72 17.51 -12.72
C LYS A 145 6.26 17.68 -12.38
N TYR A 146 5.97 18.30 -11.26
CA TYR A 146 4.60 18.51 -10.82
C TYR A 146 4.26 19.99 -10.97
N PRO A 147 3.15 20.32 -11.65
CA PRO A 147 2.75 21.72 -11.85
C PRO A 147 2.30 22.42 -10.56
N ARG A 148 2.35 21.76 -9.44
CA ARG A 148 1.92 22.28 -8.14
C ARG A 148 3.02 22.08 -7.10
N PRO A 149 3.52 23.15 -6.49
CA PRO A 149 4.31 23.06 -5.27
C PRO A 149 3.43 22.46 -4.14
N ASN A 150 4.06 21.91 -3.11
CA ASN A 150 3.40 21.40 -1.90
C ASN A 150 2.54 20.15 -2.15
N TRP A 151 3.08 19.18 -2.84
CA TRP A 151 2.43 17.90 -3.09
C TRP A 151 2.65 16.94 -1.92
N TRP A 152 1.59 16.55 -1.23
CA TRP A 152 1.65 15.67 -0.07
C TRP A 152 0.40 14.79 0.06
N TYR A 153 0.53 13.66 0.76
CA TYR A 153 -0.58 12.78 1.12
C TYR A 153 -0.44 12.31 2.57
N GLY A 154 -1.56 12.15 3.28
CA GLY A 154 -1.65 11.51 4.59
C GLY A 154 -1.22 12.35 5.79
N GLY A 155 -0.55 13.48 5.60
CA GLY A 155 -0.10 14.37 6.67
C GLY A 155 1.11 13.88 7.48
N GLY A 156 1.87 12.91 6.93
CA GLY A 156 3.10 12.42 7.51
C GLY A 156 2.95 11.27 8.49
N ILE A 157 4.10 10.75 8.96
CA ILE A 157 4.19 9.54 9.79
C ILE A 157 3.55 9.74 11.17
N GLU A 158 3.60 10.95 11.75
CA GLU A 158 3.01 11.26 13.04
C GLU A 158 1.49 11.23 13.01
N ALA A 159 0.88 11.79 11.95
CA ALA A 159 -0.57 11.71 11.75
C ALA A 159 -1.00 10.25 11.56
N PHE A 160 -0.24 9.48 10.81
CA PHE A 160 -0.48 8.05 10.63
C PHE A 160 -0.34 7.27 11.94
N GLU A 161 0.71 7.52 12.74
CA GLU A 161 0.85 6.88 14.06
C GLU A 161 -0.36 7.16 14.97
N ARG A 162 -0.82 8.43 15.02
CA ARG A 162 -2.02 8.77 15.81
C ARG A 162 -3.26 8.01 15.31
N ALA A 163 -3.43 7.85 14.01
CA ALA A 163 -4.52 7.06 13.42
C ALA A 163 -4.43 5.58 13.82
N VAL A 164 -3.26 4.96 13.70
CA VAL A 164 -3.01 3.56 14.07
C VAL A 164 -3.34 3.32 15.55
N ARG A 165 -2.91 4.23 16.42
CA ARG A 165 -3.20 4.15 17.87
C ARG A 165 -4.67 4.43 18.22
N ALA A 166 -5.33 5.32 17.50
CA ALA A 166 -6.75 5.67 17.70
C ALA A 166 -7.72 4.58 17.22
N CYS A 167 -7.23 3.65 16.38
CA CYS A 167 -8.02 2.57 15.80
C CYS A 167 -7.34 1.20 16.02
N PRO A 168 -7.19 0.73 17.27
CA PRO A 168 -6.44 -0.49 17.59
C PRO A 168 -7.08 -1.77 17.01
N GLY A 169 -8.39 -1.74 16.70
CA GLY A 169 -9.11 -2.84 16.05
C GLY A 169 -8.93 -2.89 14.53
N THR A 170 -8.26 -1.90 13.93
CA THR A 170 -8.05 -1.80 12.49
C THR A 170 -6.63 -2.22 12.14
N THR A 171 -6.47 -3.10 11.16
CA THR A 171 -5.16 -3.43 10.60
C THR A 171 -4.77 -2.39 9.55
N PHE A 172 -3.62 -1.76 9.73
CA PHE A 172 -3.07 -0.79 8.78
C PHE A 172 -1.90 -1.38 8.01
N VAL A 173 -1.80 -1.05 6.73
CA VAL A 173 -0.67 -1.37 5.86
C VAL A 173 -0.01 -0.06 5.44
N GLY A 174 1.17 0.21 6.01
CA GLY A 174 1.99 1.38 5.68
C GLY A 174 2.65 1.21 4.32
N HIS A 175 2.59 2.26 3.51
CA HIS A 175 3.10 2.29 2.14
C HIS A 175 3.67 3.65 1.77
N ALA A 176 4.45 3.71 0.68
CA ALA A 176 4.99 4.89 0.02
C ALA A 176 6.24 5.53 0.65
N PRO A 177 6.85 6.52 -0.03
CA PRO A 177 8.08 7.16 0.42
C PRO A 177 8.00 7.76 1.82
N GLY A 178 6.89 8.41 2.15
CA GLY A 178 6.69 9.04 3.47
C GLY A 178 6.58 8.06 4.63
N PHE A 179 6.27 6.78 4.37
CA PHE A 179 6.37 5.72 5.37
C PHE A 179 7.78 5.12 5.41
N TRP A 180 8.29 4.71 4.26
CA TRP A 180 9.54 3.95 4.18
C TRP A 180 10.79 4.78 4.44
N ALA A 181 10.78 6.10 4.22
CA ALA A 181 11.89 6.98 4.60
C ALA A 181 12.16 6.96 6.11
N HIS A 182 11.14 6.69 6.92
CA HIS A 182 11.24 6.57 8.38
C HIS A 182 11.73 5.21 8.90
N ILE A 183 12.22 4.33 8.03
CA ILE A 183 12.90 3.09 8.47
C ILE A 183 14.22 3.40 9.19
N SER A 184 14.81 4.56 8.93
CA SER A 184 16.07 5.05 9.48
C SER A 184 15.86 6.30 10.33
N GLY A 185 16.68 6.46 11.37
CA GLY A 185 16.74 7.67 12.20
C GLY A 185 17.70 8.73 11.65
N ASP A 186 17.85 8.84 10.33
CA ASP A 186 18.79 9.76 9.68
C ASP A 186 18.18 11.13 9.28
N ASP A 187 16.91 11.37 9.61
CA ASP A 187 16.19 12.64 9.37
C ASP A 187 16.27 13.12 7.90
N GLN A 188 16.23 12.16 6.96
CA GLN A 188 16.22 12.48 5.53
C GLN A 188 14.81 12.44 4.91
N PHE A 189 13.81 12.08 5.68
CA PHE A 189 12.45 11.80 5.22
C PHE A 189 11.75 12.98 4.53
N ASP A 190 12.12 14.21 4.90
CA ASP A 190 11.57 15.46 4.35
C ASP A 190 12.45 16.08 3.25
N LYS A 191 13.64 15.52 3.00
CA LYS A 191 14.61 16.04 2.03
C LYS A 191 14.62 15.26 0.73
N VAL A 192 14.46 13.93 0.84
CA VAL A 192 14.49 13.04 -0.33
C VAL A 192 13.48 11.91 -0.17
N ALA A 193 12.73 11.62 -1.25
CA ALA A 193 11.74 10.55 -1.26
C ALA A 193 12.35 9.15 -1.06
N TYR A 194 13.59 8.96 -1.48
CA TYR A 194 14.31 7.67 -1.43
C TYR A 194 15.68 7.84 -0.78
N PRO A 195 15.76 7.95 0.56
CA PRO A 195 17.02 8.09 1.28
C PRO A 195 17.98 6.93 0.99
N LYS A 196 19.28 7.23 0.95
CA LYS A 196 20.36 6.28 0.69
C LYS A 196 21.30 6.17 1.89
N GLY A 197 22.22 5.20 1.83
CA GLY A 197 23.19 4.93 2.89
C GLY A 197 22.66 3.98 3.96
N LYS A 198 23.46 3.68 4.97
CA LYS A 198 23.08 2.74 6.03
C LYS A 198 21.87 3.21 6.83
N VAL A 199 21.11 2.25 7.34
CA VAL A 199 19.99 2.52 8.24
C VAL A 199 20.54 2.83 9.64
N LEU A 200 20.20 4.00 10.16
CA LEU A 200 20.56 4.41 11.51
C LEU A 200 19.48 4.00 12.52
N PRO A 201 19.86 3.68 13.77
CA PRO A 201 18.89 3.40 14.83
C PRO A 201 17.91 4.56 15.06
N GLY A 202 16.72 4.24 15.59
CA GLY A 202 15.74 5.26 15.94
C GLY A 202 14.69 5.55 14.85
N GLY A 203 14.68 4.78 13.76
CA GLY A 203 13.67 4.92 12.72
C GLY A 203 12.25 4.83 13.28
N LYS A 204 11.41 5.81 12.93
CA LYS A 204 10.04 5.92 13.43
C LYS A 204 9.17 4.74 12.99
N ALA A 205 9.29 4.27 11.75
CA ALA A 205 8.57 3.11 11.25
C ALA A 205 8.92 1.84 12.05
N VAL A 206 10.20 1.62 12.38
CA VAL A 206 10.64 0.48 13.22
C VAL A 206 10.04 0.57 14.62
N THR A 207 10.03 1.77 15.20
CA THR A 207 9.42 2.01 16.51
C THR A 207 7.92 1.72 16.50
N MET A 208 7.21 2.16 15.46
CA MET A 208 5.79 1.87 15.29
C MET A 208 5.53 0.37 15.13
N PHE A 209 6.34 -0.35 14.36
CA PHE A 209 6.23 -1.81 14.26
C PHE A 209 6.34 -2.52 15.62
N ARG A 210 7.20 -2.05 16.49
CA ARG A 210 7.37 -2.63 17.84
C ARG A 210 6.23 -2.29 18.80
N GLN A 211 5.62 -1.12 18.64
CA GLN A 211 4.62 -0.60 19.57
C GLN A 211 3.16 -0.80 19.11
N CYS A 212 2.93 -0.94 17.81
CA CYS A 212 1.60 -1.05 17.22
C CYS A 212 1.41 -2.41 16.56
N PRO A 213 0.80 -3.39 17.26
CA PRO A 213 0.63 -4.75 16.73
C PRO A 213 -0.29 -4.81 15.51
N ASN A 214 -1.14 -3.81 15.31
CA ASN A 214 -2.04 -3.65 14.19
C ASN A 214 -1.39 -2.96 12.96
N LEU A 215 -0.10 -2.67 12.99
CA LEU A 215 0.65 -2.13 11.87
C LEU A 215 1.34 -3.25 11.07
N TYR A 216 1.03 -3.29 9.79
CA TYR A 216 1.69 -4.04 8.72
C TYR A 216 2.34 -3.06 7.75
N ALA A 217 3.15 -3.54 6.82
CA ALA A 217 3.59 -2.76 5.67
C ALA A 217 3.75 -3.63 4.43
N ASP A 218 3.49 -3.06 3.28
CA ASP A 218 3.84 -3.65 1.99
C ASP A 218 5.24 -3.18 1.54
N LEU A 219 5.96 -4.07 0.88
CA LEU A 219 7.33 -3.83 0.45
C LEU A 219 7.42 -3.19 -0.95
N SER A 220 6.30 -2.64 -1.44
CA SER A 220 6.13 -2.25 -2.83
C SER A 220 6.84 -0.96 -3.25
N ALA A 221 6.80 -0.73 -4.54
CA ALA A 221 7.39 0.42 -5.23
C ALA A 221 8.90 0.59 -5.01
N GLY A 222 9.44 1.65 -5.56
CA GLY A 222 10.82 2.05 -5.28
C GLY A 222 11.07 2.45 -3.82
N SER A 223 10.03 2.83 -3.10
CA SER A 223 10.10 3.24 -1.69
C SER A 223 10.40 2.06 -0.76
N GLY A 224 9.61 1.00 -0.78
CA GLY A 224 9.84 -0.18 0.04
C GLY A 224 11.12 -0.90 -0.35
N LEU A 225 11.30 -1.16 -1.66
CA LEU A 225 12.52 -1.80 -2.17
C LEU A 225 13.77 -0.98 -1.85
N GLY A 226 13.75 0.32 -2.07
CA GLY A 226 14.89 1.22 -1.81
C GLY A 226 15.25 1.30 -0.34
N ALA A 227 14.25 1.39 0.54
CA ALA A 227 14.44 1.43 1.99
C ALA A 227 15.16 0.17 2.52
N LEU A 228 14.88 -0.99 1.97
CA LEU A 228 15.54 -2.23 2.35
C LEU A 228 16.88 -2.43 1.63
N ARG A 229 16.95 -2.13 0.33
CA ARG A 229 18.18 -2.32 -0.45
C ARG A 229 19.33 -1.41 -0.04
N ARG A 230 19.05 -0.28 0.62
CA ARG A 230 20.08 0.64 1.09
C ARG A 230 21.00 0.01 2.16
N ASP A 231 20.50 -1.00 2.90
CA ASP A 231 21.22 -1.73 3.92
C ASP A 231 20.73 -3.19 4.00
N PRO A 232 21.30 -4.12 3.20
CA PRO A 232 20.84 -5.50 3.15
C PRO A 232 21.00 -6.27 4.47
N GLU A 233 21.99 -5.92 5.30
CA GLU A 233 22.17 -6.54 6.61
C GLU A 233 21.00 -6.14 7.54
N PHE A 234 20.72 -4.86 7.62
CA PHE A 234 19.53 -4.38 8.34
C PHE A 234 18.24 -4.98 7.79
N ALA A 235 18.08 -5.03 6.46
CA ALA A 235 16.89 -5.59 5.80
C ALA A 235 16.63 -7.04 6.21
N LYS A 236 17.69 -7.84 6.32
CA LYS A 236 17.58 -9.23 6.80
C LYS A 236 17.04 -9.28 8.23
N TYR A 237 17.60 -8.50 9.15
CA TYR A 237 17.11 -8.44 10.54
C TYR A 237 15.69 -7.91 10.62
N PHE A 238 15.35 -6.88 9.87
CA PHE A 238 14.01 -6.31 9.80
C PHE A 238 12.97 -7.33 9.31
N CYS A 239 13.29 -8.08 8.26
CA CYS A 239 12.42 -9.15 7.75
C CYS A 239 12.24 -10.28 8.77
N LEU A 240 13.29 -10.65 9.51
CA LEU A 240 13.21 -11.68 10.55
C LEU A 240 12.37 -11.20 11.76
N GLU A 241 12.59 -9.97 12.22
CA GLU A 241 11.87 -9.40 13.37
C GLU A 241 10.38 -9.22 13.08
N PHE A 242 10.04 -8.74 11.87
CA PHE A 242 8.66 -8.37 11.52
C PHE A 242 8.01 -9.30 10.50
N GLN A 243 8.53 -10.53 10.35
CA GLN A 243 8.11 -11.50 9.35
C GLN A 243 6.60 -11.75 9.26
N ASP A 244 5.87 -11.58 10.37
CA ASP A 244 4.43 -11.84 10.46
C ASP A 244 3.57 -10.63 10.04
N ARG A 245 4.20 -9.50 9.67
CA ARG A 245 3.51 -8.24 9.36
C ARG A 245 4.04 -7.53 8.11
N LEU A 246 4.90 -8.20 7.34
CA LEU A 246 5.39 -7.72 6.06
C LEU A 246 4.66 -8.42 4.92
N LEU A 247 4.29 -7.67 3.89
CA LEU A 247 3.59 -8.16 2.71
C LEU A 247 4.47 -7.97 1.47
N TYR A 248 4.68 -9.03 0.72
CA TYR A 248 5.24 -8.90 -0.62
C TYR A 248 4.27 -8.12 -1.48
N ALA A 249 4.77 -7.11 -2.16
CA ALA A 249 3.99 -6.27 -3.04
C ALA A 249 4.92 -5.59 -4.05
N ARG A 250 4.40 -5.15 -5.18
CA ARG A 250 5.21 -4.58 -6.24
C ARG A 250 4.88 -3.12 -6.56
N ASP A 251 3.62 -2.77 -6.72
CA ASP A 251 3.14 -1.50 -7.28
C ASP A 251 3.84 -1.17 -8.62
N CYS A 252 4.23 -2.21 -9.31
CA CYS A 252 4.91 -2.20 -10.60
C CYS A 252 4.84 -3.59 -11.23
N PHE A 253 5.57 -3.81 -12.33
CA PHE A 253 5.50 -5.05 -13.10
C PHE A 253 6.87 -5.74 -13.29
N ASP A 254 7.88 -5.35 -12.54
CA ASP A 254 9.19 -6.00 -12.58
C ASP A 254 9.37 -7.04 -11.44
N ASN A 255 10.53 -7.69 -11.41
CA ASN A 255 10.85 -8.77 -10.47
C ASN A 255 11.85 -8.36 -9.37
N ARG A 256 12.24 -7.11 -9.30
CA ARG A 256 13.32 -6.64 -8.42
C ARG A 256 13.07 -6.93 -6.93
N HIS A 257 11.82 -6.91 -6.49
CA HIS A 257 11.44 -7.22 -5.11
C HIS A 257 11.68 -8.70 -4.77
N GLN A 258 11.30 -9.62 -5.67
CA GLN A 258 11.56 -11.06 -5.49
C GLN A 258 13.06 -11.36 -5.50
N GLU A 259 13.80 -10.82 -6.46
CA GLU A 259 15.25 -10.98 -6.56
C GLU A 259 15.93 -10.51 -5.28
N PHE A 260 15.53 -9.35 -4.76
CA PHE A 260 16.11 -8.81 -3.54
C PHE A 260 15.76 -9.67 -2.30
N LEU A 261 14.50 -10.02 -2.09
CA LEU A 261 14.09 -10.85 -0.95
C LEU A 261 14.79 -12.21 -0.98
N ASN A 262 14.89 -12.84 -2.15
CA ASN A 262 15.59 -14.13 -2.32
C ASN A 262 17.10 -14.01 -2.07
N SER A 263 17.71 -12.85 -2.30
CA SER A 263 19.14 -12.61 -2.07
C SER A 263 19.52 -12.43 -0.60
N LEU A 264 18.53 -12.15 0.30
CA LEU A 264 18.80 -11.90 1.73
C LEU A 264 19.15 -13.14 2.54
N GLY A 265 19.01 -14.35 1.97
CA GLY A 265 19.24 -15.60 2.70
C GLY A 265 18.29 -15.75 3.91
N LEU A 266 17.03 -15.38 3.74
CA LEU A 266 15.97 -15.60 4.72
C LEU A 266 15.55 -17.08 4.76
N PRO A 267 15.16 -17.61 5.92
CA PRO A 267 14.54 -18.93 6.00
C PRO A 267 13.29 -19.05 5.11
N SER A 268 13.05 -20.24 4.58
CA SER A 268 11.91 -20.49 3.67
C SER A 268 10.55 -20.20 4.29
N GLU A 269 10.41 -20.45 5.58
CA GLU A 269 9.18 -20.13 6.34
C GLU A 269 8.95 -18.62 6.46
N VAL A 270 10.01 -17.82 6.59
CA VAL A 270 9.92 -16.36 6.62
C VAL A 270 9.51 -15.84 5.24
N LEU A 271 10.13 -16.35 4.18
CA LEU A 271 9.74 -16.01 2.81
C LEU A 271 8.29 -16.39 2.52
N ALA A 272 7.83 -17.56 2.97
CA ALA A 272 6.44 -18.00 2.80
C ALA A 272 5.45 -17.06 3.49
N LYS A 273 5.77 -16.56 4.69
CA LYS A 273 4.97 -15.55 5.38
C LYS A 273 4.87 -14.26 4.57
N ILE A 274 6.00 -13.71 4.17
CA ILE A 274 6.08 -12.44 3.42
C ILE A 274 5.39 -12.58 2.05
N TYR A 275 5.65 -13.67 1.32
CA TYR A 275 5.13 -13.87 -0.02
C TYR A 275 3.63 -14.14 -0.07
N SER A 276 3.03 -14.75 0.96
CA SER A 276 1.62 -15.13 0.85
C SER A 276 0.84 -15.26 2.14
N GLN A 277 1.42 -15.85 3.21
CA GLN A 277 0.64 -16.24 4.37
C GLN A 277 0.04 -15.03 5.10
N ASN A 278 0.82 -13.94 5.23
CA ASN A 278 0.36 -12.71 5.86
C ASN A 278 -0.78 -12.07 5.05
N ALA A 279 -0.61 -11.96 3.73
CA ALA A 279 -1.64 -11.41 2.85
C ALA A 279 -2.91 -12.28 2.86
N THR A 280 -2.77 -13.62 2.83
CA THR A 280 -3.91 -14.54 2.91
C THR A 280 -4.68 -14.37 4.23
N LYS A 281 -3.96 -14.27 5.36
CA LYS A 281 -4.56 -14.07 6.69
C LYS A 281 -5.41 -12.81 6.77
N LEU A 282 -4.98 -11.73 6.13
CA LEU A 282 -5.65 -10.43 6.20
C LEU A 282 -6.96 -10.39 5.38
N VAL A 283 -7.05 -11.17 4.31
CA VAL A 283 -8.20 -11.19 3.39
C VAL A 283 -8.89 -12.56 3.35
N ALA A 284 -8.66 -13.40 4.36
CA ALA A 284 -9.34 -14.69 4.48
C ALA A 284 -10.86 -14.49 4.49
N PRO A 285 -11.63 -15.37 3.83
CA PRO A 285 -13.08 -15.36 3.97
C PRO A 285 -13.45 -15.42 5.46
N GLN A 286 -14.28 -14.48 5.88
CA GLN A 286 -14.82 -14.51 7.23
C GLN A 286 -16.00 -15.46 7.19
N ASP A 287 -16.04 -16.45 8.11
CA ASP A 287 -17.24 -17.22 8.35
C ASP A 287 -18.36 -16.20 8.68
N ARG A 288 -19.37 -16.15 7.80
CA ARG A 288 -20.53 -15.26 7.95
C ARG A 288 -21.49 -15.81 8.99
#